data_0f12f48a72c021d0719917990fb75746
#
_entry.id   0f12f48a72c021d0719917990fb75746
#
_cell.length_a   1.000
_cell.length_b   1.000
_cell.length_c   1.000
_cell.angle_alpha   90.00
_cell.angle_beta   90.00
_cell.angle_gamma   90.00
#
_symmetry.space_group_name_H-M   'P 1'
#
loop_
_entity.id
_entity.type
_entity.pdbx_description
1 polymer ?
#
loop_
_entity_poly.entity_id
_entity_poly.type
_entity_poly.pdbx_seq_one_letter_code
_entity_poly.pdbx_strand_id
1 'polypeptide(L)'
;MLVDSHCHLEYEGLVDEQEAVLDRARGLGVRAFLNISTKQAEWAQVVGTAQKTADVYASVGIHPHHADEHSELERADLLAAAKGGKVIGIGETGLDYYYDHSDREAQKHLFRLHIDVARELQLPVIIHTRDAEDDTLAILEDEMGKGAFPALIHCFTASADFGQQVLDLGLSISISGIVTFKNARDLQEFAKAIPQDRLLVETDSPFLAPVPHRGKTCEPGFVHDTATFLADLRGESLDSLAEYTTRNFYALFSKAVP
;
A
#
# COMPACT_ATOMS: atom_id res chain seq x y z
N MET A 1 9.85 15.25 -6.81
CA MET A 1 8.47 14.76 -7.04
C MET A 1 8.26 13.52 -6.17
N LEU A 2 7.17 13.44 -5.42
CA LEU A 2 6.82 12.32 -4.55
C LEU A 2 5.50 11.67 -5.00
N VAL A 3 5.28 10.44 -4.60
CA VAL A 3 4.00 9.71 -4.74
C VAL A 3 3.62 9.18 -3.37
N ASP A 4 2.35 9.33 -2.99
CA ASP A 4 1.77 8.61 -1.86
C ASP A 4 1.21 7.29 -2.37
N SER A 5 1.91 6.18 -2.09
CA SER A 5 1.56 4.87 -2.64
C SER A 5 0.44 4.16 -1.90
N HIS A 6 -0.12 4.76 -0.81
CA HIS A 6 -1.23 4.18 -0.07
C HIS A 6 -1.93 5.23 0.81
N CYS A 7 -3.17 5.56 0.48
CA CYS A 7 -4.04 6.45 1.27
C CYS A 7 -5.51 6.04 1.14
N HIS A 8 -6.34 6.41 2.12
CA HIS A 8 -7.78 6.12 2.14
C HIS A 8 -8.58 7.43 2.10
N LEU A 9 -8.72 8.02 0.91
CA LEU A 9 -9.37 9.31 0.72
C LEU A 9 -10.88 9.31 1.08
N GLU A 10 -11.49 8.13 1.13
CA GLU A 10 -12.91 7.97 1.44
C GLU A 10 -13.20 7.85 2.95
N TYR A 11 -12.17 7.88 3.79
CA TYR A 11 -12.32 7.71 5.23
C TYR A 11 -12.63 9.04 5.94
N GLU A 12 -13.28 8.92 7.10
CA GLU A 12 -13.54 10.04 7.99
C GLU A 12 -12.26 10.84 8.28
N GLY A 13 -12.35 12.15 8.20
CA GLY A 13 -11.24 13.09 8.34
C GLY A 13 -10.58 13.48 7.02
N LEU A 14 -10.87 12.80 5.90
CA LEU A 14 -10.40 13.17 4.56
C LEU A 14 -11.55 13.35 3.57
N VAL A 15 -12.59 12.52 3.66
CA VAL A 15 -13.67 12.44 2.66
C VAL A 15 -14.39 13.78 2.42
N ASP A 16 -14.60 14.57 3.46
CA ASP A 16 -15.32 15.86 3.38
C ASP A 16 -14.47 16.98 2.78
N GLU A 17 -13.14 16.82 2.75
CA GLU A 17 -12.17 17.84 2.30
C GLU A 17 -11.19 17.30 1.24
N GLN A 18 -11.54 16.26 0.49
CA GLN A 18 -10.62 15.56 -0.44
C GLN A 18 -9.83 16.50 -1.35
N GLU A 19 -10.48 17.45 -2.02
CA GLU A 19 -9.81 18.38 -2.93
C GLU A 19 -8.79 19.26 -2.19
N ALA A 20 -9.17 19.82 -1.03
CA ALA A 20 -8.27 20.65 -0.23
C ALA A 20 -7.08 19.86 0.32
N VAL A 21 -7.30 18.62 0.73
CA VAL A 21 -6.26 17.69 1.20
C VAL A 21 -5.27 17.40 0.08
N LEU A 22 -5.76 17.06 -1.10
CA LEU A 22 -4.92 16.80 -2.27
C LEU A 22 -4.16 18.05 -2.73
N ASP A 23 -4.78 19.24 -2.68
CA ASP A 23 -4.10 20.48 -3.03
C ASP A 23 -2.97 20.83 -2.05
N ARG A 24 -3.16 20.58 -0.77
CA ARG A 24 -2.07 20.71 0.22
C ARG A 24 -0.92 19.76 -0.10
N ALA A 25 -1.23 18.50 -0.45
CA ALA A 25 -0.22 17.52 -0.84
C ALA A 25 0.53 17.92 -2.12
N ARG A 26 -0.19 18.42 -3.14
CA ARG A 26 0.41 18.94 -4.38
C ARG A 26 1.33 20.12 -4.10
N GLY A 27 0.97 20.99 -3.14
CA GLY A 27 1.82 22.09 -2.67
C GLY A 27 3.14 21.62 -2.06
N LEU A 28 3.19 20.42 -1.49
CA LEU A 28 4.38 19.77 -0.94
C LEU A 28 5.14 18.90 -1.96
N GLY A 29 4.73 18.91 -3.23
CA GLY A 29 5.43 18.19 -4.30
C GLY A 29 4.96 16.76 -4.52
N VAL A 30 3.86 16.33 -3.91
CA VAL A 30 3.21 15.03 -4.22
C VAL A 30 2.48 15.15 -5.55
N ARG A 31 2.63 14.16 -6.43
CA ARG A 31 2.13 14.22 -7.81
C ARG A 31 1.25 13.03 -8.22
N ALA A 32 1.18 12.00 -7.39
CA ALA A 32 0.25 10.91 -7.58
C ALA A 32 -0.15 10.32 -6.23
N PHE A 33 -1.36 9.74 -6.19
CA PHE A 33 -1.97 9.18 -5.00
C PHE A 33 -2.62 7.85 -5.36
N LEU A 34 -2.34 6.80 -4.59
CA LEU A 34 -3.05 5.54 -4.73
C LEU A 34 -4.11 5.43 -3.62
N ASN A 35 -5.36 5.63 -4.03
CA ASN A 35 -6.53 5.55 -3.15
C ASN A 35 -6.97 4.09 -3.00
N ILE A 36 -7.02 3.61 -1.77
CA ILE A 36 -7.15 2.20 -1.42
C ILE A 36 -8.56 1.89 -0.96
N SER A 37 -9.11 0.77 -1.43
CA SER A 37 -10.35 0.20 -0.92
C SER A 37 -10.08 -0.96 0.04
N THR A 38 -10.95 -1.13 1.03
CA THR A 38 -10.84 -2.19 2.05
C THR A 38 -12.00 -3.17 2.02
N LYS A 39 -13.10 -2.84 1.32
CA LYS A 39 -14.29 -3.71 1.18
C LYS A 39 -15.05 -3.42 -0.10
N GLN A 40 -15.82 -4.39 -0.57
CA GLN A 40 -16.53 -4.33 -1.85
C GLN A 40 -17.47 -3.11 -1.96
N ALA A 41 -18.13 -2.74 -0.87
CA ALA A 41 -19.05 -1.60 -0.85
C ALA A 41 -18.37 -0.25 -1.17
N GLU A 42 -17.07 -0.15 -0.99
CA GLU A 42 -16.28 1.07 -1.24
C GLU A 42 -15.74 1.16 -2.68
N TRP A 43 -15.67 0.05 -3.42
CA TRP A 43 -15.01 0.01 -4.74
C TRP A 43 -15.52 1.08 -5.70
N ALA A 44 -16.84 1.25 -5.79
CA ALA A 44 -17.43 2.24 -6.70
C ALA A 44 -17.04 3.68 -6.33
N GLN A 45 -16.95 3.98 -5.04
CA GLN A 45 -16.58 5.30 -4.54
C GLN A 45 -15.09 5.57 -4.78
N VAL A 46 -14.21 4.66 -4.37
CA VAL A 46 -12.75 4.76 -4.55
C VAL A 46 -12.39 4.92 -6.04
N VAL A 47 -12.97 4.09 -6.91
CA VAL A 47 -12.77 4.19 -8.36
C VAL A 47 -13.36 5.49 -8.91
N GLY A 48 -14.51 5.92 -8.40
CA GLY A 48 -15.16 7.18 -8.79
C GLY A 48 -14.31 8.41 -8.49
N THR A 49 -13.66 8.45 -7.33
CA THR A 49 -12.69 9.51 -6.96
C THR A 49 -11.49 9.52 -7.91
N ALA A 50 -10.91 8.37 -8.19
CA ALA A 50 -9.80 8.25 -9.14
C ALA A 50 -10.18 8.68 -10.57
N GLN A 51 -11.42 8.40 -11.01
CA GLN A 51 -11.90 8.82 -12.34
C GLN A 51 -12.08 10.33 -12.47
N LYS A 52 -12.44 11.00 -11.37
CA LYS A 52 -12.66 12.46 -11.34
C LYS A 52 -11.38 13.26 -11.18
N THR A 53 -10.32 12.65 -10.66
CA THR A 53 -9.08 13.33 -10.25
C THR A 53 -7.90 12.77 -11.03
N ALA A 54 -7.22 13.61 -11.80
CA ALA A 54 -6.23 13.18 -12.79
C ALA A 54 -5.05 12.39 -12.20
N ASP A 55 -4.55 12.83 -11.04
CA ASP A 55 -3.39 12.27 -10.34
C ASP A 55 -3.75 11.26 -9.24
N VAL A 56 -5.03 10.86 -9.13
CA VAL A 56 -5.48 9.79 -8.23
C VAL A 56 -5.70 8.51 -9.02
N TYR A 57 -5.18 7.41 -8.49
CA TYR A 57 -5.40 6.04 -8.94
C TYR A 57 -6.18 5.27 -7.87
N ALA A 58 -6.65 4.08 -8.19
CA ALA A 58 -7.46 3.25 -7.31
C ALA A 58 -6.89 1.84 -7.20
N SER A 59 -7.15 1.19 -6.06
CA SER A 59 -7.12 -0.25 -5.93
C SER A 59 -8.50 -0.81 -5.64
N VAL A 60 -8.68 -2.12 -5.87
CA VAL A 60 -9.87 -2.86 -5.47
C VAL A 60 -9.45 -4.13 -4.74
N GLY A 61 -9.99 -4.33 -3.55
CA GLY A 61 -9.65 -5.47 -2.70
C GLY A 61 -10.49 -5.54 -1.44
N ILE A 62 -10.22 -6.58 -0.64
CA ILE A 62 -10.86 -6.82 0.65
C ILE A 62 -9.77 -6.95 1.71
N HIS A 63 -9.74 -6.00 2.64
CA HIS A 63 -8.84 -6.02 3.79
C HIS A 63 -9.11 -7.24 4.68
N PRO A 64 -8.10 -7.87 5.29
CA PRO A 64 -8.29 -9.05 6.13
C PRO A 64 -9.34 -8.88 7.25
N HIS A 65 -9.53 -7.68 7.78
CA HIS A 65 -10.57 -7.42 8.79
C HIS A 65 -12.00 -7.67 8.31
N HIS A 66 -12.24 -7.65 7.00
CA HIS A 66 -13.55 -7.82 6.37
C HIS A 66 -13.70 -9.17 5.66
N ALA A 67 -12.80 -10.13 5.88
CA ALA A 67 -12.80 -11.39 5.15
C ALA A 67 -14.09 -12.20 5.39
N ASP A 68 -14.59 -12.27 6.62
CA ASP A 68 -15.82 -12.98 6.96
C ASP A 68 -17.06 -12.40 6.27
N GLU A 69 -17.09 -11.06 6.10
CA GLU A 69 -18.20 -10.36 5.45
C GLU A 69 -18.23 -10.61 3.93
N HIS A 70 -17.14 -11.14 3.37
CA HIS A 70 -16.94 -11.31 1.93
C HIS A 70 -16.62 -12.77 1.55
N SER A 71 -17.08 -13.74 2.34
CA SER A 71 -16.87 -15.18 2.08
C SER A 71 -17.46 -15.65 0.74
N GLU A 72 -18.46 -14.94 0.23
CA GLU A 72 -19.12 -15.21 -1.06
C GLU A 72 -18.55 -14.42 -2.23
N LEU A 73 -17.44 -13.68 -2.02
CA LEU A 73 -16.80 -12.91 -3.10
C LEU A 73 -16.29 -13.84 -4.18
N GLU A 74 -16.82 -13.68 -5.38
CA GLU A 74 -16.35 -14.44 -6.52
C GLU A 74 -15.18 -13.77 -7.24
N ARG A 75 -14.31 -14.58 -7.81
CA ARG A 75 -13.22 -14.12 -8.68
C ARG A 75 -13.68 -13.18 -9.79
N ALA A 76 -14.86 -13.45 -10.35
CA ALA A 76 -15.46 -12.65 -11.43
C ALA A 76 -15.79 -11.22 -10.99
N ASP A 77 -16.19 -11.01 -9.74
CA ASP A 77 -16.52 -9.69 -9.19
C ASP A 77 -15.25 -8.82 -9.11
N LEU A 78 -14.17 -9.39 -8.57
CA LEU A 78 -12.89 -8.69 -8.45
C LEU A 78 -12.28 -8.39 -9.83
N LEU A 79 -12.34 -9.34 -10.77
CA LEU A 79 -11.95 -9.13 -12.17
C LEU A 79 -12.74 -8.00 -12.83
N ALA A 80 -14.06 -7.95 -12.60
CA ALA A 80 -14.91 -6.91 -13.19
C ALA A 80 -14.56 -5.53 -12.62
N ALA A 81 -14.36 -5.43 -11.30
CA ALA A 81 -13.97 -4.18 -10.64
C ALA A 81 -12.59 -3.68 -11.10
N ALA A 82 -11.63 -4.59 -11.31
CA ALA A 82 -10.26 -4.28 -11.70
C ALA A 82 -10.08 -3.84 -13.16
N LYS A 83 -11.11 -3.94 -14.00
CA LYS A 83 -11.04 -3.54 -15.44
C LYS A 83 -10.98 -2.02 -15.66
N GLY A 84 -11.30 -1.22 -14.65
CA GLY A 84 -11.27 0.25 -14.75
C GLY A 84 -9.88 0.79 -15.10
N GLY A 85 -9.78 1.76 -16.01
CA GLY A 85 -8.49 2.33 -16.44
C GLY A 85 -7.69 3.00 -15.32
N LYS A 86 -8.36 3.42 -14.25
CA LYS A 86 -7.74 4.02 -13.06
C LYS A 86 -7.43 3.00 -11.95
N VAL A 87 -7.87 1.74 -12.07
CA VAL A 87 -7.52 0.66 -11.14
C VAL A 87 -6.16 0.11 -11.55
N ILE A 88 -5.18 0.33 -10.70
CA ILE A 88 -3.78 -0.02 -10.95
C ILE A 88 -3.23 -1.10 -10.03
N GLY A 89 -3.97 -1.50 -8.99
CA GLY A 89 -3.57 -2.52 -8.03
C GLY A 89 -4.74 -3.34 -7.51
N ILE A 90 -4.46 -4.52 -7.02
CA ILE A 90 -5.39 -5.45 -6.37
C ILE A 90 -5.09 -5.44 -4.88
N GLY A 91 -6.02 -4.98 -4.08
CA GLY A 91 -5.86 -4.81 -2.64
C GLY A 91 -6.63 -3.57 -2.14
N GLU A 92 -6.58 -3.34 -0.85
CA GLU A 92 -5.72 -3.97 0.14
C GLU A 92 -6.24 -5.38 0.46
N THR A 93 -5.32 -6.33 0.66
CA THR A 93 -5.62 -7.72 1.03
C THR A 93 -4.46 -8.30 1.84
N GLY A 94 -4.60 -9.47 2.41
CA GLY A 94 -3.53 -10.11 3.17
C GLY A 94 -4.01 -10.71 4.48
N LEU A 95 -3.17 -10.65 5.53
CA LEU A 95 -3.41 -11.31 6.81
C LEU A 95 -3.20 -10.36 8.00
N ASP A 96 -4.11 -10.38 8.98
CA ASP A 96 -4.00 -9.67 10.25
C ASP A 96 -4.39 -10.59 11.40
N TYR A 97 -3.40 -11.07 12.16
CA TYR A 97 -3.59 -11.93 13.31
C TYR A 97 -3.51 -11.17 14.64
N TYR A 98 -3.22 -9.87 14.57
CA TYR A 98 -3.19 -9.01 15.74
C TYR A 98 -4.59 -8.63 16.21
N TYR A 99 -5.43 -8.15 15.28
CA TYR A 99 -6.80 -7.75 15.60
C TYR A 99 -7.78 -8.92 15.57
N ASP A 100 -7.52 -9.93 14.75
CA ASP A 100 -8.32 -11.18 14.66
C ASP A 100 -9.82 -10.92 14.40
N HIS A 101 -10.12 -9.91 13.57
CA HIS A 101 -11.50 -9.48 13.28
C HIS A 101 -12.26 -10.42 12.36
N SER A 102 -11.56 -11.26 11.61
CA SER A 102 -12.12 -12.27 10.72
C SER A 102 -11.38 -13.59 10.89
N ASP A 103 -12.05 -14.70 10.57
CA ASP A 103 -11.44 -16.03 10.58
C ASP A 103 -10.18 -16.08 9.71
N ARG A 104 -9.12 -16.70 10.22
CA ARG A 104 -7.83 -16.75 9.54
C ARG A 104 -7.86 -17.53 8.22
N GLU A 105 -8.66 -18.56 8.11
CA GLU A 105 -8.82 -19.32 6.87
C GLU A 105 -9.60 -18.50 5.82
N ALA A 106 -10.60 -17.71 6.25
CA ALA A 106 -11.26 -16.75 5.37
C ALA A 106 -10.29 -15.68 4.84
N GLN A 107 -9.42 -15.13 5.70
CA GLN A 107 -8.36 -14.21 5.30
C GLN A 107 -7.42 -14.85 4.26
N LYS A 108 -6.92 -16.06 4.52
CA LYS A 108 -6.03 -16.80 3.61
C LYS A 108 -6.71 -17.11 2.28
N HIS A 109 -7.98 -17.50 2.31
CA HIS A 109 -8.76 -17.76 1.10
C HIS A 109 -8.86 -16.52 0.21
N LEU A 110 -9.28 -15.38 0.79
CA LEU A 110 -9.38 -14.12 0.05
C LEU A 110 -8.02 -13.63 -0.43
N PHE A 111 -6.97 -13.75 0.38
CA PHE A 111 -5.63 -13.37 -0.04
C PHE A 111 -5.20 -14.12 -1.31
N ARG A 112 -5.40 -15.46 -1.35
CA ARG A 112 -5.13 -16.27 -2.55
C ARG A 112 -6.01 -15.89 -3.74
N LEU A 113 -7.28 -15.58 -3.52
CA LEU A 113 -8.19 -15.12 -4.55
C LEU A 113 -7.69 -13.81 -5.20
N HIS A 114 -7.25 -12.86 -4.38
CA HIS A 114 -6.70 -11.58 -4.87
C HIS A 114 -5.40 -11.79 -5.66
N ILE A 115 -4.50 -12.65 -5.18
CA ILE A 115 -3.27 -13.00 -5.90
C ILE A 115 -3.59 -13.63 -7.26
N ASP A 116 -4.56 -14.53 -7.33
CA ASP A 116 -4.92 -15.19 -8.60
C ASP A 116 -5.44 -14.19 -9.64
N VAL A 117 -6.30 -13.23 -9.22
CA VAL A 117 -6.76 -12.14 -10.08
C VAL A 117 -5.62 -11.21 -10.48
N ALA A 118 -4.77 -10.84 -9.54
CA ALA A 118 -3.60 -9.99 -9.79
C ALA A 118 -2.64 -10.63 -10.80
N ARG A 119 -2.41 -11.94 -10.69
CA ARG A 119 -1.59 -12.73 -11.63
C ARG A 119 -2.18 -12.70 -13.03
N GLU A 120 -3.49 -12.89 -13.19
CA GLU A 120 -4.14 -12.84 -14.50
C GLU A 120 -4.02 -11.46 -15.14
N LEU A 121 -4.25 -10.41 -14.36
CA LEU A 121 -4.25 -9.02 -14.85
C LEU A 121 -2.86 -8.40 -14.91
N GLN A 122 -1.84 -9.04 -14.33
CA GLN A 122 -0.50 -8.51 -14.13
C GLN A 122 -0.53 -7.15 -13.40
N LEU A 123 -1.42 -7.05 -12.39
CA LEU A 123 -1.51 -5.91 -11.49
C LEU A 123 -0.82 -6.23 -10.16
N PRO A 124 -0.17 -5.25 -9.52
CA PRO A 124 0.42 -5.45 -8.20
C PRO A 124 -0.62 -5.80 -7.14
N VAL A 125 -0.28 -6.77 -6.28
CA VAL A 125 -1.02 -7.02 -5.04
C VAL A 125 -0.51 -6.06 -3.97
N ILE A 126 -1.42 -5.34 -3.30
CA ILE A 126 -1.12 -4.47 -2.17
C ILE A 126 -1.43 -5.27 -0.91
N ILE A 127 -0.36 -5.66 -0.19
CA ILE A 127 -0.44 -6.68 0.86
C ILE A 127 -0.31 -6.03 2.23
N HIS A 128 -1.34 -6.25 3.05
CA HIS A 128 -1.32 -6.04 4.49
C HIS A 128 -0.79 -7.30 5.19
N THR A 129 0.12 -7.13 6.15
CA THR A 129 0.53 -8.22 7.04
C THR A 129 0.78 -7.69 8.45
N ARG A 130 0.17 -8.34 9.45
CA ARG A 130 0.37 -7.99 10.85
C ARG A 130 0.28 -9.23 11.73
N ASP A 131 1.38 -9.54 12.46
CA ASP A 131 1.53 -10.74 13.29
C ASP A 131 1.23 -12.05 12.52
N ALA A 132 1.48 -12.06 11.19
CA ALA A 132 1.13 -13.14 10.26
C ALA A 132 2.25 -13.45 9.26
N GLU A 133 3.51 -13.16 9.60
CA GLU A 133 4.67 -13.23 8.70
C GLU A 133 4.84 -14.60 8.07
N ASP A 134 4.80 -15.68 8.87
CA ASP A 134 5.02 -17.05 8.41
C ASP A 134 3.97 -17.49 7.38
N ASP A 135 2.69 -17.25 7.67
CA ASP A 135 1.60 -17.62 6.77
C ASP A 135 1.59 -16.73 5.51
N THR A 136 1.91 -15.44 5.65
CA THR A 136 2.04 -14.53 4.51
C THR A 136 3.13 -15.00 3.58
N LEU A 137 4.31 -15.33 4.10
CA LEU A 137 5.43 -15.82 3.30
C LEU A 137 5.11 -17.14 2.62
N ALA A 138 4.55 -18.11 3.36
CA ALA A 138 4.17 -19.41 2.82
C ALA A 138 3.16 -19.30 1.67
N ILE A 139 2.19 -18.36 1.77
CA ILE A 139 1.23 -18.09 0.69
C ILE A 139 1.95 -17.47 -0.52
N LEU A 140 2.82 -16.49 -0.28
CA LEU A 140 3.54 -15.83 -1.37
C LEU A 140 4.43 -16.81 -2.15
N GLU A 141 5.17 -17.67 -1.46
CA GLU A 141 6.02 -18.70 -2.08
C GLU A 141 5.20 -19.71 -2.89
N ASP A 142 4.11 -20.24 -2.31
CA ASP A 142 3.22 -21.17 -2.99
C ASP A 142 2.58 -20.53 -4.23
N GLU A 143 2.10 -19.31 -4.13
CA GLU A 143 1.47 -18.62 -5.26
C GLU A 143 2.47 -18.15 -6.33
N MET A 144 3.69 -17.76 -5.95
CA MET A 144 4.78 -17.50 -6.90
C MET A 144 5.18 -18.77 -7.66
N GLY A 145 5.12 -19.94 -7.02
CA GLY A 145 5.34 -21.24 -7.66
C GLY A 145 4.32 -21.57 -8.76
N LYS A 146 3.11 -21.00 -8.71
CA LYS A 146 2.06 -21.15 -9.74
C LYS A 146 2.21 -20.15 -10.89
N GLY A 147 2.94 -19.07 -10.69
CA GLY A 147 3.21 -18.03 -11.68
C GLY A 147 3.50 -16.69 -11.02
N ALA A 148 4.48 -15.98 -11.56
CA ALA A 148 4.91 -14.69 -11.01
C ALA A 148 3.81 -13.61 -11.10
N PHE A 149 3.77 -12.76 -10.08
CA PHE A 149 2.93 -11.58 -10.00
C PHE A 149 3.70 -10.45 -9.28
N PRO A 150 3.48 -9.19 -9.64
CA PRO A 150 4.05 -8.07 -8.89
C PRO A 150 3.32 -7.88 -7.57
N ALA A 151 4.02 -7.48 -6.50
CA ALA A 151 3.39 -7.18 -5.22
C ALA A 151 4.19 -6.19 -4.37
N LEU A 152 3.50 -5.61 -3.40
CA LEU A 152 3.99 -4.65 -2.44
C LEU A 152 3.54 -5.07 -1.03
N ILE A 153 4.47 -5.24 -0.08
CA ILE A 153 4.11 -5.21 1.33
C ILE A 153 3.97 -3.75 1.72
N HIS A 154 2.74 -3.31 1.94
CA HIS A 154 2.49 -1.93 2.36
C HIS A 154 2.72 -1.76 3.87
N CYS A 155 2.95 -0.53 4.29
CA CYS A 155 3.11 -0.13 5.69
C CYS A 155 4.00 -1.09 6.50
N PHE A 156 5.18 -1.42 5.96
CA PHE A 156 6.05 -2.44 6.53
C PHE A 156 6.43 -2.12 7.99
N THR A 157 6.12 -3.04 8.89
CA THR A 157 6.46 -2.97 10.32
C THR A 157 6.87 -4.34 10.89
N ALA A 158 7.01 -5.32 10.02
CA ALA A 158 7.37 -6.69 10.34
C ALA A 158 8.88 -6.86 10.66
N SER A 159 9.32 -8.09 10.90
CA SER A 159 10.72 -8.38 11.16
C SER A 159 11.63 -8.15 9.96
N ALA A 160 12.90 -7.83 10.22
CA ALA A 160 13.90 -7.69 9.15
C ALA A 160 14.09 -8.99 8.36
N ASP A 161 13.97 -10.15 9.02
CA ASP A 161 14.09 -11.46 8.39
C ASP A 161 12.96 -11.70 7.39
N PHE A 162 11.72 -11.39 7.75
CA PHE A 162 10.59 -11.43 6.82
C PHE A 162 10.77 -10.44 5.67
N GLY A 163 11.18 -9.20 5.98
CA GLY A 163 11.45 -8.20 4.95
C GLY A 163 12.51 -8.65 3.94
N GLN A 164 13.59 -9.31 4.38
CA GLN A 164 14.61 -9.86 3.47
C GLN A 164 14.03 -10.96 2.59
N GLN A 165 13.23 -11.88 3.13
CA GLN A 165 12.59 -12.94 2.36
C GLN A 165 11.62 -12.38 1.30
N VAL A 166 10.86 -11.34 1.64
CA VAL A 166 10.01 -10.59 0.69
C VAL A 166 10.84 -10.00 -0.45
N LEU A 167 11.99 -9.37 -0.13
CA LEU A 167 12.90 -8.81 -1.14
C LEU A 167 13.53 -9.91 -2.02
N ASP A 168 13.86 -11.05 -1.45
CA ASP A 168 14.43 -12.22 -2.18
C ASP A 168 13.40 -12.81 -3.16
N LEU A 169 12.10 -12.72 -2.87
CA LEU A 169 11.01 -13.01 -3.81
C LEU A 169 10.85 -11.96 -4.92
N GLY A 170 11.63 -10.88 -4.89
CA GLY A 170 11.57 -9.79 -5.88
C GLY A 170 10.43 -8.80 -5.66
N LEU A 171 9.78 -8.81 -4.48
CA LEU A 171 8.68 -7.93 -4.14
C LEU A 171 9.17 -6.57 -3.64
N SER A 172 8.27 -5.61 -3.59
CA SER A 172 8.54 -4.25 -3.11
C SER A 172 8.04 -4.05 -1.67
N ILE A 173 8.57 -3.03 -1.02
CA ILE A 173 8.19 -2.64 0.35
C ILE A 173 7.90 -1.14 0.38
N SER A 174 6.82 -0.73 1.02
CA SER A 174 6.59 0.69 1.32
C SER A 174 6.76 1.00 2.80
N ILE A 175 7.25 2.20 3.05
CA ILE A 175 7.52 2.73 4.38
C ILE A 175 6.58 3.89 4.66
N SER A 176 5.81 3.77 5.76
CA SER A 176 4.87 4.77 6.24
C SER A 176 5.46 5.69 7.31
N GLY A 177 4.66 6.63 7.82
CA GLY A 177 5.02 7.56 8.87
C GLY A 177 5.55 6.92 10.18
N ILE A 178 5.30 5.62 10.39
CA ILE A 178 5.81 4.87 11.54
C ILE A 178 7.34 4.93 11.65
N VAL A 179 8.05 4.99 10.53
CA VAL A 179 9.51 5.08 10.53
C VAL A 179 10.04 6.29 11.31
N THR A 180 9.25 7.35 11.43
CA THR A 180 9.63 8.56 12.18
C THR A 180 9.49 8.42 13.70
N PHE A 181 8.89 7.33 14.19
CA PHE A 181 8.60 7.16 15.62
C PHE A 181 9.84 6.72 16.38
N LYS A 182 10.04 7.29 17.59
CA LYS A 182 11.21 7.00 18.43
C LYS A 182 11.39 5.52 18.76
N ASN A 183 10.31 4.77 18.81
CA ASN A 183 10.31 3.35 19.19
C ASN A 183 10.43 2.42 17.97
N ALA A 184 10.47 2.95 16.74
CA ALA A 184 10.55 2.15 15.52
C ALA A 184 12.01 1.82 15.10
N ARG A 185 12.90 1.52 16.07
CA ARG A 185 14.33 1.35 15.81
C ARG A 185 14.63 0.21 14.85
N ASP A 186 13.97 -0.93 15.04
CA ASP A 186 14.21 -2.11 14.20
C ASP A 186 13.77 -1.83 12.76
N LEU A 187 12.61 -1.17 12.57
CA LEU A 187 12.15 -0.69 11.27
C LEU A 187 13.14 0.31 10.66
N GLN A 188 13.67 1.25 11.46
CA GLN A 188 14.65 2.23 10.98
C GLN A 188 15.94 1.56 10.48
N GLU A 189 16.43 0.56 11.20
CA GLU A 189 17.63 -0.19 10.78
C GLU A 189 17.34 -0.99 9.49
N PHE A 190 16.21 -1.65 9.39
CA PHE A 190 15.84 -2.39 8.19
C PHE A 190 15.62 -1.44 7.00
N ALA A 191 14.96 -0.29 7.19
CA ALA A 191 14.69 0.68 6.13
C ALA A 191 15.98 1.24 5.47
N LYS A 192 17.12 1.25 6.19
CA LYS A 192 18.42 1.59 5.60
C LYS A 192 18.91 0.54 4.60
N ALA A 193 18.55 -0.71 4.82
CA ALA A 193 19.03 -1.85 4.03
C ALA A 193 18.15 -2.17 2.80
N ILE A 194 16.93 -1.64 2.72
CA ILE A 194 16.04 -1.88 1.58
C ILE A 194 16.70 -1.37 0.29
N PRO A 195 16.82 -2.21 -0.77
CA PRO A 195 17.37 -1.78 -2.05
C PRO A 195 16.58 -0.60 -2.64
N GLN A 196 17.29 0.34 -3.27
CA GLN A 196 16.67 1.55 -3.83
C GLN A 196 15.57 1.23 -4.85
N ASP A 197 15.70 0.13 -5.61
CA ASP A 197 14.74 -0.30 -6.64
C ASP A 197 13.53 -1.08 -6.09
N ARG A 198 13.45 -1.29 -4.76
CA ARG A 198 12.36 -2.01 -4.07
C ARG A 198 11.60 -1.16 -3.07
N LEU A 199 12.02 0.08 -2.85
CA LEU A 199 11.48 0.97 -1.83
C LEU A 199 10.42 1.91 -2.40
N LEU A 200 9.26 1.99 -1.72
CA LEU A 200 8.23 3.00 -1.89
C LEU A 200 7.99 3.74 -0.57
N VAL A 201 7.27 4.85 -0.64
CA VAL A 201 6.83 5.62 0.53
C VAL A 201 5.33 5.89 0.46
N GLU A 202 4.70 5.96 1.61
CA GLU A 202 3.27 6.14 1.75
C GLU A 202 2.90 6.88 3.03
N THR A 203 1.62 7.23 3.17
CA THR A 203 1.09 7.78 4.42
C THR A 203 0.28 6.78 5.22
N ASP A 204 -0.52 5.94 4.57
CA ASP A 204 -1.64 5.20 5.16
C ASP A 204 -2.67 6.16 5.81
N SER A 205 -2.84 7.34 5.21
CA SER A 205 -3.77 8.36 5.71
C SER A 205 -5.23 7.87 5.64
N PRO A 206 -6.05 8.16 6.66
CA PRO A 206 -5.91 9.17 7.73
C PRO A 206 -5.12 8.72 8.97
N PHE A 207 -4.49 7.55 8.93
CA PHE A 207 -3.76 6.95 10.03
C PHE A 207 -2.28 7.36 10.03
N LEU A 208 -1.55 6.96 11.07
CA LEU A 208 -0.09 6.88 11.16
C LEU A 208 0.67 8.20 10.90
N ALA A 209 0.06 9.36 11.21
CA ALA A 209 0.70 10.66 11.00
C ALA A 209 2.18 10.66 11.49
N PRO A 210 3.14 11.02 10.62
CA PRO A 210 4.56 11.07 10.99
C PRO A 210 4.85 12.18 12.00
N VAL A 211 6.04 12.17 12.59
CA VAL A 211 6.57 13.33 13.32
C VAL A 211 6.85 14.43 12.26
N PRO A 212 6.43 15.72 12.50
CA PRO A 212 5.92 16.28 13.77
C PRO A 212 4.40 16.24 13.95
N HIS A 213 3.65 15.53 13.11
CA HIS A 213 2.19 15.57 13.04
C HIS A 213 1.47 14.54 13.95
N ARG A 214 2.21 13.83 14.80
CA ARG A 214 1.65 12.81 15.71
C ARG A 214 0.40 13.32 16.46
N GLY A 215 -0.65 12.45 16.46
CA GLY A 215 -1.92 12.75 17.14
C GLY A 215 -2.90 13.61 16.33
N LYS A 216 -2.53 13.96 15.09
CA LYS A 216 -3.45 14.60 14.12
C LYS A 216 -3.92 13.57 13.11
N THR A 217 -5.01 13.87 12.40
CA THR A 217 -5.38 13.15 11.17
C THR A 217 -4.23 13.23 10.18
N CYS A 218 -3.79 12.08 9.66
CA CYS A 218 -2.77 12.04 8.63
C CYS A 218 -3.37 12.48 7.29
N GLU A 219 -2.60 13.20 6.50
CA GLU A 219 -2.96 13.60 5.15
C GLU A 219 -1.91 13.09 4.15
N PRO A 220 -2.31 12.83 2.89
CA PRO A 220 -1.36 12.38 1.85
C PRO A 220 -0.12 13.26 1.70
N GLY A 221 -0.24 14.56 1.99
CA GLY A 221 0.89 15.49 1.98
C GLY A 221 1.99 15.16 2.98
N PHE A 222 1.67 14.45 4.06
CA PHE A 222 2.64 14.07 5.10
C PHE A 222 3.60 12.95 4.64
N VAL A 223 3.40 12.36 3.46
CA VAL A 223 4.42 11.51 2.82
C VAL A 223 5.74 12.27 2.64
N HIS A 224 5.69 13.60 2.51
CA HIS A 224 6.88 14.46 2.44
C HIS A 224 7.73 14.36 3.72
N ASP A 225 7.11 14.35 4.89
CA ASP A 225 7.83 14.24 6.17
C ASP A 225 8.40 12.82 6.35
N THR A 226 7.64 11.80 5.96
CA THR A 226 8.12 10.41 5.93
C THR A 226 9.34 10.27 5.02
N ALA A 227 9.26 10.80 3.79
CA ALA A 227 10.35 10.74 2.83
C ALA A 227 11.57 11.55 3.29
N THR A 228 11.37 12.73 3.88
CA THR A 228 12.45 13.56 4.42
C THR A 228 13.19 12.81 5.53
N PHE A 229 12.46 12.24 6.49
CA PHE A 229 13.07 11.46 7.56
C PHE A 229 13.83 10.24 7.02
N LEU A 230 13.25 9.54 6.05
CA LEU A 230 13.85 8.34 5.47
C LEU A 230 15.12 8.69 4.66
N ALA A 231 15.15 9.79 3.95
CA ALA A 231 16.33 10.28 3.25
C ALA A 231 17.48 10.58 4.23
N ASP A 232 17.20 11.33 5.30
CA ASP A 232 18.18 11.61 6.35
C ASP A 232 18.71 10.33 6.99
N LEU A 233 17.81 9.38 7.29
CA LEU A 233 18.13 8.07 7.87
C LEU A 233 19.06 7.24 6.96
N ARG A 234 18.88 7.32 5.65
CA ARG A 234 19.67 6.63 4.62
C ARG A 234 20.94 7.38 4.21
N GLY A 235 21.11 8.62 4.67
CA GLY A 235 22.25 9.46 4.35
C GLY A 235 22.25 9.97 2.88
N GLU A 236 21.07 10.20 2.33
CA GLU A 236 20.87 10.68 0.96
C GLU A 236 19.96 11.94 0.94
N SER A 237 19.88 12.62 -0.20
CA SER A 237 19.01 13.77 -0.33
C SER A 237 17.54 13.36 -0.54
N LEU A 238 16.60 14.21 -0.10
CA LEU A 238 15.18 14.02 -0.39
C LEU A 238 14.91 13.91 -1.90
N ASP A 239 15.61 14.68 -2.72
CA ASP A 239 15.44 14.64 -4.18
C ASP A 239 15.83 13.27 -4.75
N SER A 240 16.94 12.67 -4.27
CA SER A 240 17.37 11.32 -4.67
C SER A 240 16.33 10.27 -4.26
N LEU A 241 15.88 10.30 -2.99
CA LEU A 241 14.87 9.37 -2.50
C LEU A 241 13.55 9.52 -3.27
N ALA A 242 13.09 10.74 -3.47
CA ALA A 242 11.86 11.03 -4.20
C ALA A 242 11.92 10.56 -5.66
N GLU A 243 13.07 10.71 -6.31
CA GLU A 243 13.28 10.27 -7.69
C GLU A 243 13.10 8.75 -7.83
N TYR A 244 13.84 7.97 -7.04
CA TYR A 244 13.77 6.52 -7.21
C TYR A 244 12.48 5.91 -6.65
N THR A 245 11.92 6.41 -5.54
CA THR A 245 10.63 5.89 -5.02
C THR A 245 9.48 6.18 -5.99
N THR A 246 9.47 7.35 -6.63
CA THR A 246 8.50 7.67 -7.69
C THR A 246 8.70 6.77 -8.91
N ARG A 247 9.93 6.56 -9.37
CA ARG A 247 10.23 5.63 -10.46
C ARG A 247 9.77 4.21 -10.14
N ASN A 248 10.00 3.75 -8.91
CA ASN A 248 9.56 2.43 -8.45
C ASN A 248 8.04 2.30 -8.43
N PHE A 249 7.33 3.36 -8.01
CA PHE A 249 5.87 3.36 -8.08
C PHE A 249 5.37 3.11 -9.51
N TYR A 250 5.85 3.88 -10.49
CA TYR A 250 5.41 3.70 -11.88
C TYR A 250 5.94 2.41 -12.52
N ALA A 251 7.06 1.87 -12.06
CA ALA A 251 7.56 0.57 -12.50
C ALA A 251 6.70 -0.58 -11.96
N LEU A 252 6.29 -0.51 -10.71
CA LEU A 252 5.43 -1.50 -10.07
C LEU A 252 3.99 -1.40 -10.60
N PHE A 253 3.40 -0.22 -10.54
CA PHE A 253 2.04 0.07 -10.98
C PHE A 253 2.01 0.49 -12.45
N SER A 254 2.35 -0.44 -13.34
CA SER A 254 2.60 -0.18 -14.77
C SER A 254 1.43 0.41 -15.55
N LYS A 255 0.20 0.36 -15.03
CA LYS A 255 -0.97 1.05 -15.60
C LYS A 255 -1.02 2.55 -15.23
N ALA A 256 -0.27 2.98 -14.20
CA ALA A 256 -0.16 4.40 -13.88
C ALA A 256 0.71 5.12 -14.92
N VAL A 257 0.30 6.33 -15.26
CA VAL A 257 1.04 7.18 -16.23
C VAL A 257 1.56 8.39 -15.49
N PRO A 258 2.88 8.72 -15.58
CA PRO A 258 3.49 9.90 -14.96
C PRO A 258 2.87 11.22 -15.40
#